data_c353e825d0ac1ee16619b2558798e786
#
_entry.id   c353e825d0ac1ee16619b2558798e786
#
_cell.length_a   1.000
_cell.length_b   1.000
_cell.length_c   1.000
_cell.angle_alpha   90.00
_cell.angle_beta   90.00
_cell.angle_gamma   90.00
#
_symmetry.space_group_name_H-M   'P 1'
#
loop_
_entity.id
_entity.type
_entity.pdbx_description
1 polymer ?
#
loop_
_entity_poly.entity_id
_entity_poly.type
_entity_poly.pdbx_seq_one_letter_code
_entity_poly.pdbx_strand_id
1 'polypeptide(L)'
;MNANPMKSANAEQLPVDLNDLISAVQSLPPRYRTELEKPLKRVVEYTRRRRRILNLIQEALSQLRMDMKYMMFDLEATRRERDQYKNSDDTGSNEI
;
A
#
# COMPACT_ATOMS: atom_id res chain seq x y z
N MET A 1 15.59 13.27 12.43
CA MET A 1 14.82 12.14 12.46
C MET A 1 14.19 11.81 11.18
N ASN A 2 14.37 10.66 10.74
CA ASN A 2 14.08 10.32 9.43
C ASN A 2 12.72 9.76 9.28
N ALA A 3 12.15 10.00 8.12
CA ALA A 3 10.83 9.53 7.81
C ALA A 3 10.78 8.02 7.55
N ASN A 4 11.90 7.44 7.14
CA ASN A 4 11.94 6.03 6.79
C ASN A 4 11.65 5.08 7.94
N PRO A 5 12.27 5.24 9.12
CA PRO A 5 11.89 4.44 10.28
C PRO A 5 10.46 4.65 10.69
N MET A 6 9.93 5.86 10.50
CA MET A 6 8.55 6.16 10.83
C MET A 6 7.58 5.43 9.90
N LYS A 7 7.89 5.33 8.62
CA LYS A 7 7.06 4.57 7.68
C LYS A 7 7.03 3.10 8.02
N SER A 8 8.18 2.53 8.34
CA SER A 8 8.26 1.13 8.74
C SER A 8 7.51 0.88 10.04
N ALA A 9 7.64 1.81 10.99
CA ALA A 9 6.92 1.72 12.26
C ALA A 9 5.41 1.84 12.05
N ASN A 10 4.96 2.69 11.11
CA ASN A 10 3.54 2.86 10.82
C ASN A 10 2.89 1.60 10.28
N ALA A 11 3.65 0.74 9.60
CA ALA A 11 3.11 -0.53 9.10
C ALA A 11 2.64 -1.45 10.22
N GLU A 12 3.26 -1.34 11.41
CA GLU A 12 2.93 -2.16 12.56
C GLU A 12 2.43 -1.33 13.74
N GLN A 13 2.32 -0.03 13.54
CA GLN A 13 1.90 0.87 14.61
C GLN A 13 0.43 0.64 14.96
N LEU A 14 0.15 0.60 16.25
CA LEU A 14 -1.20 0.41 16.75
C LEU A 14 -1.97 1.74 16.74
N PRO A 15 -3.30 1.68 16.60
CA PRO A 15 -4.13 2.87 16.78
C PRO A 15 -3.93 3.51 18.15
N VAL A 16 -4.08 4.81 18.21
CA VAL A 16 -3.92 5.56 19.46
C VAL A 16 -4.87 5.04 20.53
N ASP A 17 -6.11 4.76 20.16
CA ASP A 17 -7.10 4.25 21.11
C ASP A 17 -6.69 2.90 21.69
N LEU A 18 -6.08 2.05 20.90
CA LEU A 18 -5.60 0.76 21.38
C LEU A 18 -4.38 0.93 22.29
N ASN A 19 -3.49 1.86 21.98
CA ASN A 19 -2.37 2.19 22.85
C ASN A 19 -2.85 2.72 24.21
N ASP A 20 -3.88 3.54 24.19
CA ASP A 20 -4.48 4.06 25.42
C ASP A 20 -5.09 2.93 26.25
N LEU A 21 -5.74 1.98 25.59
CA LEU A 21 -6.29 0.81 26.28
C LEU A 21 -5.19 -0.05 26.89
N ILE A 22 -4.11 -0.27 26.19
CA ILE A 22 -2.96 -1.02 26.70
C ILE A 22 -2.42 -0.33 27.96
N SER A 23 -2.23 0.97 27.89
CA SER A 23 -1.72 1.74 29.04
C SER A 23 -2.68 1.65 30.23
N ALA A 24 -3.97 1.75 29.99
CA ALA A 24 -4.98 1.62 31.04
C ALA A 24 -4.96 0.25 31.69
N VAL A 25 -4.81 -0.81 30.91
CA VAL A 25 -4.74 -2.17 31.44
C VAL A 25 -3.47 -2.36 32.26
N GLN A 26 -2.35 -1.82 31.80
CA GLN A 26 -1.08 -1.92 32.50
C GLN A 26 -1.08 -1.19 33.84
N SER A 27 -1.93 -0.20 34.03
CA SER A 27 -2.03 0.52 35.28
C SER A 27 -2.98 -0.13 36.27
N LEU A 28 -3.63 -1.22 35.91
CA LEU A 28 -4.52 -1.96 36.82
C LEU A 28 -3.73 -2.78 37.84
N PRO A 29 -4.34 -3.10 38.99
CA PRO A 29 -3.73 -4.04 39.93
C PRO A 29 -3.44 -5.39 39.28
N PRO A 30 -2.39 -6.13 39.74
CA PRO A 30 -1.98 -7.37 39.08
C PRO A 30 -3.08 -8.40 38.89
N ARG A 31 -4.00 -8.51 39.82
CA ARG A 31 -5.05 -9.52 39.74
C ARG A 31 -6.03 -9.27 38.59
N TYR A 32 -6.31 -8.01 38.28
CA TYR A 32 -7.19 -7.64 37.15
C TYR A 32 -6.40 -7.68 35.86
N ARG A 33 -5.16 -7.20 35.89
CA ARG A 33 -4.29 -7.16 34.73
C ARG A 33 -4.07 -8.56 34.16
N THR A 34 -3.84 -9.55 35.01
CA THR A 34 -3.60 -10.93 34.55
C THR A 34 -4.77 -11.48 33.74
N GLU A 35 -5.99 -11.17 34.16
CA GLU A 35 -7.18 -11.64 33.44
C GLU A 35 -7.32 -10.98 32.07
N LEU A 36 -6.88 -9.74 31.92
CA LEU A 36 -7.04 -8.97 30.70
C LEU A 36 -5.88 -9.13 29.72
N GLU A 37 -4.72 -9.61 30.18
CA GLU A 37 -3.53 -9.71 29.33
C GLU A 37 -3.72 -10.60 28.11
N LYS A 38 -4.28 -11.78 28.27
CA LYS A 38 -4.46 -12.70 27.15
C LYS A 38 -5.42 -12.16 26.08
N PRO A 39 -6.64 -11.73 26.42
CA PRO A 39 -7.51 -11.15 25.41
C PRO A 39 -6.93 -9.89 24.76
N LEU A 40 -6.29 -9.05 25.55
CA LEU A 40 -5.66 -7.84 25.02
C LEU A 40 -4.54 -8.17 24.03
N LYS A 41 -3.72 -9.16 24.37
CA LYS A 41 -2.65 -9.61 23.48
C LYS A 41 -3.19 -10.10 22.14
N ARG A 42 -4.30 -10.82 22.15
CA ARG A 42 -4.94 -11.29 20.93
C ARG A 42 -5.41 -10.13 20.06
N VAL A 43 -6.02 -9.13 20.69
CA VAL A 43 -6.49 -7.93 19.96
C VAL A 43 -5.30 -7.19 19.35
N VAL A 44 -4.22 -7.03 20.09
CA VAL A 44 -3.01 -6.36 19.61
C VAL A 44 -2.41 -7.12 18.42
N GLU A 45 -2.26 -8.42 18.54
CA GLU A 45 -1.71 -9.25 17.47
C GLU A 45 -2.59 -9.23 16.22
N TYR A 46 -3.89 -9.32 16.39
CA TYR A 46 -4.85 -9.25 15.32
C TYR A 46 -4.78 -7.90 14.59
N THR A 47 -4.71 -6.82 15.37
CA THR A 47 -4.65 -5.46 14.81
C THR A 47 -3.37 -5.25 14.01
N ARG A 48 -2.23 -5.72 14.53
CA ARG A 48 -0.94 -5.62 13.82
C ARG A 48 -0.97 -6.41 12.52
N ARG A 49 -1.49 -7.63 12.54
CA ARG A 49 -1.60 -8.47 11.35
C ARG A 49 -2.48 -7.82 10.30
N ARG A 50 -3.62 -7.30 10.72
CA ARG A 50 -4.55 -6.62 9.83
C ARG A 50 -3.89 -5.41 9.15
N ARG A 51 -3.14 -4.63 9.91
CA ARG A 51 -2.45 -3.47 9.37
C ARG A 51 -1.36 -3.86 8.36
N ARG A 52 -0.61 -4.90 8.65
CA ARG A 52 0.37 -5.42 7.70
C ARG A 52 -0.27 -5.87 6.40
N ILE A 53 -1.36 -6.59 6.50
CA ILE A 53 -2.10 -7.05 5.32
C ILE A 53 -2.61 -5.87 4.49
N LEU A 54 -3.19 -4.87 5.15
CA LEU A 54 -3.67 -3.67 4.47
C LEU A 54 -2.55 -2.91 3.77
N ASN A 55 -1.39 -2.80 4.41
CA ASN A 55 -0.23 -2.15 3.81
C ASN A 55 0.27 -2.93 2.58
N LEU A 56 0.31 -4.24 2.66
CA LEU A 56 0.68 -5.09 1.52
C LEU A 56 -0.29 -4.92 0.36
N ILE A 57 -1.59 -4.85 0.65
CA ILE A 57 -2.60 -4.62 -0.37
C ILE A 57 -2.41 -3.25 -1.01
N GLN A 58 -2.15 -2.21 -0.22
CA GLN A 58 -1.90 -0.87 -0.73
C GLN A 58 -0.67 -0.82 -1.62
N GLU A 59 0.40 -1.51 -1.22
CA GLU A 59 1.60 -1.61 -2.04
C GLU A 59 1.32 -2.32 -3.36
N ALA A 60 0.57 -3.42 -3.31
CA ALA A 60 0.20 -4.16 -4.51
C ALA A 60 -0.66 -3.32 -5.45
N LEU A 61 -1.61 -2.56 -4.90
CA LEU A 61 -2.45 -1.66 -5.70
C LEU A 61 -1.64 -0.53 -6.32
N SER A 62 -0.68 0.02 -5.57
CA SER A 62 0.21 1.06 -6.09
C SER A 62 1.05 0.53 -7.23
N GLN A 63 1.59 -0.68 -7.09
CA GLN A 63 2.37 -1.32 -8.13
C GLN A 63 1.53 -1.57 -9.36
N LEU A 64 0.31 -2.04 -9.17
CA LEU A 64 -0.62 -2.28 -10.28
C LEU A 64 -0.95 -0.99 -11.02
N ARG A 65 -1.15 0.11 -10.31
CA ARG A 65 -1.39 1.42 -10.94
C ARG A 65 -0.21 1.85 -11.78
N MET A 66 1.00 1.65 -11.30
CA MET A 66 2.21 1.97 -12.06
C MET A 66 2.31 1.12 -13.31
N ASP A 67 2.06 -0.17 -13.20
CA ASP A 67 2.10 -1.08 -14.33
C ASP A 67 1.08 -0.68 -15.40
N MET A 68 -0.14 -0.34 -14.99
CA MET A 68 -1.17 0.13 -15.89
C MET A 68 -0.77 1.42 -16.59
N LYS A 69 -0.13 2.32 -15.87
CA LYS A 69 0.34 3.59 -16.41
C LYS A 69 1.39 3.36 -17.51
N TYR A 70 2.34 2.47 -17.26
CA TYR A 70 3.34 2.12 -18.24
C TYR A 70 2.74 1.44 -19.47
N MET A 71 1.79 0.55 -19.25
CA MET A 71 1.07 -0.10 -20.36
C MET A 71 0.34 0.91 -21.23
N MET A 72 -0.27 1.91 -20.64
CA MET A 72 -0.94 2.99 -21.37
C MET A 72 0.04 3.80 -22.21
N PHE A 73 1.21 4.10 -21.65
CA PHE A 73 2.26 4.82 -22.38
C PHE A 73 2.76 3.99 -23.56
N ASP A 74 2.98 2.71 -23.35
CA ASP A 74 3.42 1.81 -24.43
C ASP A 74 2.40 1.72 -25.54
N LEU A 75 1.13 1.65 -25.19
CA LEU A 75 0.04 1.65 -26.15
C LEU A 75 0.01 2.93 -26.99
N GLU A 76 0.17 4.09 -26.33
CA GLU A 76 0.24 5.36 -27.02
C GLU A 76 1.41 5.44 -27.96
N ALA A 77 2.58 4.97 -27.52
CA ALA A 77 3.78 5.00 -28.34
C ALA A 77 3.59 4.11 -29.57
N THR A 78 3.05 2.92 -29.40
CA THR A 78 2.77 1.99 -30.49
C THR A 78 1.76 2.60 -31.48
N ARG A 79 0.75 3.25 -30.98
CA ARG A 79 -0.27 3.89 -31.82
C ARG A 79 0.33 5.03 -32.63
N ARG A 80 1.20 5.83 -32.04
CA ARG A 80 1.90 6.91 -32.71
C ARG A 80 2.79 6.37 -33.83
N GLU A 81 3.55 5.33 -33.57
CA GLU A 81 4.39 4.70 -34.57
C GLU A 81 3.56 4.18 -35.73
N ARG A 82 2.46 3.50 -35.46
CA ARG A 82 1.56 3.00 -36.48
C ARG A 82 1.00 4.13 -37.34
N ASP A 83 0.61 5.23 -36.72
CA ASP A 83 0.07 6.39 -37.46
C ASP A 83 1.13 7.04 -38.32
N GLN A 84 2.38 7.13 -37.84
CA GLN A 84 3.50 7.63 -38.61
C GLN A 84 3.78 6.76 -39.84
N TYR A 85 3.79 5.46 -39.70
CA TYR A 85 3.94 4.54 -40.81
C TYR A 85 2.82 4.70 -41.82
N LYS A 86 1.61 4.80 -41.36
CA LYS A 86 0.44 4.97 -42.23
C LYS A 86 0.54 6.27 -43.00
N ASN A 87 0.93 7.36 -42.36
CA ASN A 87 1.09 8.64 -43.04
C ASN A 87 2.21 8.61 -44.07
N SER A 88 3.32 7.95 -43.74
CA SER A 88 4.43 7.79 -44.69
C SER A 88 4.01 7.00 -45.92
N ASP A 89 3.27 5.91 -45.72
CA ASP A 89 2.77 5.12 -46.84
C ASP A 89 1.81 5.90 -47.71
N ASP A 90 0.88 6.64 -47.07
CA ASP A 90 -0.08 7.46 -47.83
C ASP A 90 0.64 8.56 -48.62
N THR A 91 1.67 9.17 -48.02
CA THR A 91 2.48 10.19 -48.69
C THR A 91 3.26 9.58 -49.85
N GLY A 92 3.85 8.41 -49.65
CA GLY A 92 4.55 7.68 -50.70
C GLY A 92 3.64 7.31 -51.84
N SER A 93 2.42 6.86 -51.56
CA SER A 93 1.44 6.52 -52.58
C SER A 93 1.04 7.73 -53.39
N ASN A 94 0.96 8.89 -52.79
CA ASN A 94 0.57 10.12 -53.46
C ASN A 94 1.67 10.68 -54.38
N GLU A 95 2.92 10.34 -54.10
CA GLU A 95 4.05 10.79 -54.91
C GLU A 95 4.18 10.01 -56.22
N ILE A 96 3.60 8.85 -56.30
CA ILE A 96 3.61 8.04 -57.50
C ILE A 96 2.54 8.46 -58.45
#